data_6142199de37e001480adbfebf70ebb5e
#
_entry.id   6142199de37e001480adbfebf70ebb5e
#
_cell.length_a   1.000
_cell.length_b   1.000
_cell.length_c   1.000
_cell.angle_alpha   90.00
_cell.angle_beta   90.00
_cell.angle_gamma   90.00
#
_symmetry.space_group_name_H-M   'P 1'
#
loop_
_entity.id
_entity.type
_entity.pdbx_description
1 polymer ?
#
loop_
_entity_poly.entity_id
_entity_poly.type
_entity_poly.pdbx_seq_one_letter_code
_entity_poly.pdbx_strand_id
1 'polypeptide(L)'
;MLIIWEKKDIFQSTKQIFKLEYEKHMHNYVISVKNSYKRREHITQEFSKHHILFDFFDAITLETIERACNELSISLENSQLSDGEKACFLSHLCLWKKCIDKKLDYIAVFEDDVYLGKDANSFFMDHNWLTNNQFDFIKTETFLQERKLAFSSIDLPNNRKIRELKEPHLGTAGYIISQKAAISLLNYVKSFPEEKLLPIDHMMFEQYLYYKSSSPIYQMIPAIVAQEFILYPNQNNMPSSIEESRLLRKQNKQKRPLLDKIAGELSNLFRKTLGKLLRTRVTFY
;
A
#
# COMPACT_ATOMS: atom_id res chain seq x y z
N MET A 1 27.72 11.81 46.65
CA MET A 1 27.01 12.74 45.75
C MET A 1 27.39 12.52 44.27
N LEU A 2 28.63 12.19 43.91
CA LEU A 2 29.03 11.88 42.52
C LEU A 2 28.32 10.66 41.87
N ILE A 3 28.10 9.57 42.62
CA ILE A 3 27.52 8.29 42.07
C ILE A 3 26.04 8.45 41.64
N ILE A 4 25.32 9.44 42.15
CA ILE A 4 23.91 9.68 41.79
C ILE A 4 23.80 10.45 40.48
N TRP A 5 24.78 11.29 40.18
CA TRP A 5 24.82 12.04 38.91
C TRP A 5 25.14 11.12 37.69
N GLU A 6 26.14 10.25 37.83
CA GLU A 6 26.48 9.28 36.78
C GLU A 6 25.31 8.34 36.41
N LYS A 7 24.55 7.86 37.39
CA LYS A 7 23.36 7.02 37.15
C LYS A 7 22.23 7.73 36.43
N LYS A 8 22.03 9.04 36.68
CA LYS A 8 21.03 9.83 35.95
C LYS A 8 21.42 10.08 34.52
N ASP A 9 22.69 10.33 34.24
CA ASP A 9 23.19 10.56 32.87
C ASP A 9 23.18 9.27 32.04
N ILE A 10 23.54 8.14 32.64
CA ILE A 10 23.42 6.82 31.99
C ILE A 10 21.95 6.48 31.71
N PHE A 11 21.03 6.76 32.64
CA PHE A 11 19.60 6.48 32.43
C PHE A 11 18.96 7.41 31.38
N GLN A 12 19.40 8.67 31.32
CA GLN A 12 18.97 9.60 30.28
C GLN A 12 19.55 9.24 28.90
N SER A 13 20.83 8.89 28.82
CA SER A 13 21.46 8.45 27.60
C SER A 13 20.87 7.13 27.07
N THR A 14 20.58 6.18 27.97
CA THR A 14 19.90 4.90 27.58
C THR A 14 18.48 5.15 27.07
N LYS A 15 17.70 6.01 27.73
CA LYS A 15 16.39 6.42 27.24
C LYS A 15 16.45 7.12 25.88
N GLN A 16 17.48 7.92 25.65
CA GLN A 16 17.67 8.63 24.40
C GLN A 16 18.11 7.67 23.28
N ILE A 17 18.94 6.68 23.59
CA ILE A 17 19.32 5.61 22.66
C ILE A 17 18.10 4.75 22.32
N PHE A 18 17.33 4.26 23.30
CA PHE A 18 16.10 3.52 23.05
C PHE A 18 15.06 4.31 22.26
N LYS A 19 14.96 5.62 22.50
CA LYS A 19 14.07 6.49 21.74
C LYS A 19 14.55 6.65 20.30
N LEU A 20 15.85 6.82 20.06
CA LEU A 20 16.46 6.93 18.75
C LEU A 20 16.37 5.60 17.96
N GLU A 21 16.51 4.47 18.62
CA GLU A 21 16.31 3.15 18.00
C GLU A 21 14.83 2.93 17.66
N TYR A 22 13.92 3.26 18.54
CA TYR A 22 12.47 3.16 18.29
C TYR A 22 12.02 4.08 17.14
N GLU A 23 12.58 5.29 17.04
CA GLU A 23 12.29 6.25 15.98
C GLU A 23 12.79 5.80 14.59
N LYS A 24 13.73 4.84 14.53
CA LYS A 24 14.27 4.30 13.27
C LYS A 24 13.58 3.02 12.79
N HIS A 25 12.79 2.36 13.64
CA HIS A 25 12.07 1.16 13.26
C HIS A 25 10.93 1.46 12.29
N MET A 26 10.79 0.60 11.28
CA MET A 26 9.63 0.62 10.41
C MET A 26 8.38 0.18 11.16
N HIS A 27 7.34 0.98 11.09
CA HIS A 27 6.03 0.64 11.63
C HIS A 27 5.24 -0.15 10.58
N ASN A 28 5.21 -1.47 10.72
CA ASN A 28 4.52 -2.38 9.82
C ASN A 28 3.11 -2.65 10.34
N TYR A 29 2.09 -2.34 9.56
CA TYR A 29 0.69 -2.60 9.89
C TYR A 29 0.06 -3.56 8.91
N VAL A 30 -0.59 -4.61 9.44
CA VAL A 30 -1.37 -5.55 8.63
C VAL A 30 -2.86 -5.31 8.88
N ILE A 31 -3.57 -4.87 7.85
CA ILE A 31 -5.03 -4.72 7.88
C ILE A 31 -5.66 -6.11 7.87
N SER A 32 -6.41 -6.44 8.91
CA SER A 32 -7.07 -7.73 9.03
C SER A 32 -8.33 -7.63 9.86
N VAL A 33 -9.38 -8.30 9.45
CA VAL A 33 -10.61 -8.42 10.26
C VAL A 33 -10.28 -9.14 11.57
N LYS A 34 -10.72 -8.61 12.70
CA LYS A 34 -10.36 -9.10 14.04
C LYS A 34 -10.59 -10.60 14.22
N ASN A 35 -11.67 -11.12 13.68
CA ASN A 35 -12.07 -12.52 13.81
C ASN A 35 -11.57 -13.40 12.66
N SER A 36 -10.69 -12.90 11.80
CA SER A 36 -10.11 -13.64 10.68
C SER A 36 -8.93 -14.50 11.13
N TYR A 37 -9.15 -15.44 12.03
CA TYR A 37 -8.10 -16.20 12.72
C TYR A 37 -7.11 -16.87 11.78
N LYS A 38 -7.59 -17.53 10.71
CA LYS A 38 -6.72 -18.21 9.73
C LYS A 38 -5.78 -17.24 9.02
N ARG A 39 -6.28 -16.07 8.59
CA ARG A 39 -5.49 -15.04 7.93
C ARG A 39 -4.48 -14.41 8.90
N ARG A 40 -4.90 -14.12 10.13
CA ARG A 40 -3.98 -13.62 11.18
C ARG A 40 -2.91 -14.65 11.55
N GLU A 41 -3.25 -15.93 11.63
CA GLU A 41 -2.26 -16.99 11.83
C GLU A 41 -1.26 -17.05 10.67
N HIS A 42 -1.74 -17.03 9.42
CA HIS A 42 -0.89 -16.96 8.23
C HIS A 42 0.10 -15.80 8.31
N ILE A 43 -0.37 -14.59 8.56
CA ILE A 43 0.48 -13.39 8.67
C ILE A 43 1.49 -13.54 9.82
N THR A 44 1.05 -14.05 10.97
CA THR A 44 1.96 -14.26 12.10
C THR A 44 3.10 -15.21 11.73
N GLN A 45 2.80 -16.30 11.01
CA GLN A 45 3.81 -17.25 10.54
C GLN A 45 4.71 -16.62 9.47
N GLU A 46 4.14 -15.93 8.49
CA GLU A 46 4.88 -15.33 7.38
C GLU A 46 5.83 -14.23 7.84
N PHE A 47 5.38 -13.31 8.70
CA PHE A 47 6.22 -12.24 9.22
C PHE A 47 7.30 -12.76 10.18
N SER A 48 6.95 -13.76 11.03
CA SER A 48 7.92 -14.42 11.91
C SER A 48 9.03 -15.12 11.13
N LYS A 49 8.71 -15.80 10.03
CA LYS A 49 9.67 -16.44 9.13
C LYS A 49 10.71 -15.46 8.59
N HIS A 50 10.32 -14.22 8.39
CA HIS A 50 11.18 -13.14 7.91
C HIS A 50 11.75 -12.26 9.04
N HIS A 51 11.47 -12.59 10.32
CA HIS A 51 11.90 -11.81 11.49
C HIS A 51 11.45 -10.34 11.43
N ILE A 52 10.25 -10.08 10.92
CA ILE A 52 9.69 -8.74 10.80
C ILE A 52 8.66 -8.52 11.90
N LEU A 53 8.84 -7.45 12.68
CA LEU A 53 7.86 -7.01 13.66
C LEU A 53 6.72 -6.27 12.96
N PHE A 54 5.50 -6.52 13.41
CA PHE A 54 4.29 -5.88 12.86
C PHE A 54 3.19 -5.78 13.91
N ASP A 55 2.24 -4.90 13.66
CA ASP A 55 0.99 -4.78 14.41
C ASP A 55 -0.20 -5.10 13.51
N PHE A 56 -1.17 -5.83 14.03
CA PHE A 56 -2.47 -5.89 13.36
C PHE A 56 -3.21 -4.56 13.51
N PHE A 57 -3.72 -4.07 12.40
CA PHE A 57 -4.76 -3.05 12.38
C PHE A 57 -6.10 -3.74 12.18
N ASP A 58 -6.98 -3.67 13.17
CA ASP A 58 -8.33 -4.22 13.07
C ASP A 58 -9.08 -3.50 11.94
N ALA A 59 -9.33 -4.20 10.84
CA ALA A 59 -9.99 -3.64 9.67
C ALA A 59 -11.33 -3.02 10.04
N ILE A 60 -11.67 -1.92 9.40
CA ILE A 60 -13.01 -1.34 9.50
C ILE A 60 -14.01 -2.36 8.98
N THR A 61 -15.11 -2.55 9.71
CA THR A 61 -16.23 -3.44 9.37
C THR A 61 -17.51 -2.61 9.18
N LEU A 62 -18.56 -3.20 8.67
CA LEU A 62 -19.85 -2.52 8.51
C LEU A 62 -20.33 -1.81 9.78
N GLU A 63 -20.10 -2.43 10.95
CA GLU A 63 -20.49 -1.91 12.26
C GLU A 63 -19.65 -0.68 12.67
N THR A 64 -18.48 -0.47 12.08
CA THR A 64 -17.54 0.59 12.47
C THR A 64 -17.35 1.66 11.39
N ILE A 65 -17.99 1.54 10.23
CA ILE A 65 -17.92 2.52 9.11
C ILE A 65 -18.29 3.92 9.60
N GLU A 66 -19.43 4.07 10.26
CA GLU A 66 -19.93 5.37 10.72
C GLU A 66 -18.94 6.05 11.68
N ARG A 67 -18.40 5.31 12.64
CA ARG A 67 -17.40 5.83 13.56
C ARG A 67 -16.14 6.26 12.80
N ALA A 68 -15.66 5.46 11.87
CA ALA A 68 -14.47 5.79 11.08
C ALA A 68 -14.68 7.03 10.19
N CYS A 69 -15.87 7.16 9.59
CA CYS A 69 -16.26 8.37 8.84
C CYS A 69 -16.22 9.62 9.70
N ASN A 70 -16.77 9.55 10.94
CA ASN A 70 -16.76 10.66 11.89
C ASN A 70 -15.33 11.01 12.31
N GLU A 71 -14.49 10.03 12.66
CA GLU A 71 -13.08 10.25 13.05
C GLU A 71 -12.25 10.86 11.93
N LEU A 72 -12.56 10.52 10.68
CA LEU A 72 -11.89 11.04 9.48
C LEU A 72 -12.52 12.35 8.97
N SER A 73 -13.70 12.75 9.45
CA SER A 73 -14.49 13.86 8.94
C SER A 73 -14.74 13.74 7.43
N ILE A 74 -15.28 12.60 7.00
CA ILE A 74 -15.69 12.29 5.62
C ILE A 74 -17.08 11.64 5.63
N SER A 75 -17.78 11.70 4.49
CA SER A 75 -19.01 10.92 4.25
C SER A 75 -18.79 9.93 3.12
N LEU A 76 -19.41 8.75 3.22
CA LEU A 76 -19.48 7.75 2.18
C LEU A 76 -20.94 7.32 1.88
N GLU A 77 -21.90 8.10 2.35
CA GLU A 77 -23.33 7.78 2.27
C GLU A 77 -23.81 7.69 0.82
N ASN A 78 -23.46 8.68 0.00
CA ASN A 78 -23.81 8.74 -1.43
C ASN A 78 -22.73 8.16 -2.35
N SER A 79 -21.68 7.53 -1.78
CA SER A 79 -20.63 6.93 -2.59
C SER A 79 -21.11 5.69 -3.34
N GLN A 80 -20.52 5.43 -4.51
CA GLN A 80 -20.80 4.23 -5.32
C GLN A 80 -19.99 3.00 -4.86
N LEU A 81 -19.30 3.08 -3.72
CA LEU A 81 -18.52 2.00 -3.15
C LEU A 81 -19.44 0.95 -2.54
N SER A 82 -19.16 -0.33 -2.76
CA SER A 82 -19.79 -1.41 -1.99
C SER A 82 -19.34 -1.36 -0.53
N ASP A 83 -20.05 -2.00 0.35
CA ASP A 83 -19.73 -2.01 1.79
C ASP A 83 -18.32 -2.53 2.08
N GLY A 84 -17.89 -3.59 1.39
CA GLY A 84 -16.53 -4.10 1.50
C GLY A 84 -15.48 -3.10 0.99
N GLU A 85 -15.77 -2.36 -0.09
CA GLU A 85 -14.90 -1.31 -0.60
C GLU A 85 -14.86 -0.11 0.35
N LYS A 86 -15.99 0.27 0.98
CA LYS A 86 -16.03 1.32 2.03
C LYS A 86 -15.17 0.92 3.22
N ALA A 87 -15.29 -0.32 3.69
CA ALA A 87 -14.52 -0.84 4.81
C ALA A 87 -13.01 -0.85 4.52
N CYS A 88 -12.61 -1.36 3.35
CA CYS A 88 -11.22 -1.33 2.89
C CYS A 88 -10.70 0.11 2.77
N PHE A 89 -11.45 0.98 2.10
CA PHE A 89 -11.15 2.40 1.93
C PHE A 89 -10.86 3.07 3.26
N LEU A 90 -11.77 2.96 4.21
CA LEU A 90 -11.62 3.57 5.53
C LEU A 90 -10.46 3.00 6.33
N SER A 91 -10.19 1.69 6.21
CA SER A 91 -9.06 1.06 6.89
C SER A 91 -7.72 1.69 6.49
N HIS A 92 -7.51 1.95 5.21
CA HIS A 92 -6.32 2.65 4.73
C HIS A 92 -6.26 4.10 5.20
N LEU A 93 -7.36 4.86 5.11
CA LEU A 93 -7.40 6.25 5.56
C LEU A 93 -7.13 6.36 7.08
N CYS A 94 -7.67 5.45 7.87
CA CYS A 94 -7.41 5.39 9.32
C CYS A 94 -5.94 5.11 9.63
N LEU A 95 -5.27 4.27 8.85
CA LEU A 95 -3.82 4.05 8.99
C LEU A 95 -3.01 5.29 8.61
N TRP A 96 -3.38 6.01 7.55
CA TRP A 96 -2.72 7.27 7.22
C TRP A 96 -2.93 8.31 8.31
N LYS A 97 -4.14 8.43 8.84
CA LYS A 97 -4.42 9.29 10.00
C LYS A 97 -3.58 8.88 11.21
N LYS A 98 -3.47 7.58 11.50
CA LYS A 98 -2.62 7.06 12.59
C LYS A 98 -1.14 7.43 12.40
N CYS A 99 -0.61 7.35 11.16
CA CYS A 99 0.73 7.79 10.82
C CYS A 99 0.93 9.28 11.16
N ILE A 100 -0.04 10.11 10.76
CA ILE A 100 -0.03 11.56 11.00
C ILE A 100 -0.13 11.89 12.49
N ASP A 101 -1.10 11.33 13.18
CA ASP A 101 -1.39 11.63 14.59
C ASP A 101 -0.23 11.20 15.50
N LYS A 102 0.41 10.07 15.19
CA LYS A 102 1.56 9.54 15.94
C LYS A 102 2.89 10.13 15.49
N LYS A 103 2.89 10.98 14.46
CA LYS A 103 4.09 11.59 13.87
C LYS A 103 5.13 10.56 13.46
N LEU A 104 4.68 9.45 12.83
CA LEU A 104 5.55 8.41 12.33
C LEU A 104 6.16 8.87 11.01
N ASP A 105 7.49 8.73 10.86
CA ASP A 105 8.16 9.13 9.62
C ASP A 105 7.66 8.30 8.43
N TYR A 106 7.52 6.98 8.64
CA TYR A 106 7.02 6.03 7.64
C TYR A 106 6.15 4.97 8.29
N ILE A 107 5.20 4.45 7.50
CA ILE A 107 4.50 3.21 7.78
C ILE A 107 4.57 2.29 6.56
N ALA A 108 4.68 0.99 6.78
CA ALA A 108 4.39 -0.03 5.78
C ALA A 108 3.02 -0.62 6.07
N VAL A 109 2.21 -0.77 5.02
CA VAL A 109 0.83 -1.28 5.12
C VAL A 109 0.70 -2.52 4.27
N PHE A 110 0.09 -3.55 4.85
CA PHE A 110 -0.12 -4.85 4.21
C PHE A 110 -1.59 -5.29 4.37
N GLU A 111 -2.06 -6.11 3.43
CA GLU A 111 -3.28 -6.89 3.59
C GLU A 111 -2.95 -8.26 4.21
N ASP A 112 -3.97 -8.99 4.67
CA ASP A 112 -3.78 -10.20 5.48
C ASP A 112 -3.71 -11.51 4.68
N ASP A 113 -3.49 -11.42 3.37
CA ASP A 113 -3.31 -12.55 2.46
C ASP A 113 -1.98 -12.46 1.66
N VAL A 114 -1.01 -11.73 2.19
CA VAL A 114 0.27 -11.50 1.53
C VAL A 114 1.31 -12.55 1.90
N TYR A 115 2.22 -12.77 0.95
CA TYR A 115 3.49 -13.48 1.12
C TYR A 115 4.63 -12.50 0.93
N LEU A 116 5.69 -12.68 1.71
CA LEU A 116 6.88 -11.85 1.67
C LEU A 116 7.99 -12.53 0.86
N GLY A 117 8.65 -11.74 0.02
CA GLY A 117 9.77 -12.18 -0.78
C GLY A 117 11.05 -12.30 0.03
N LYS A 118 12.08 -12.82 -0.62
CA LYS A 118 13.41 -12.98 -0.03
C LYS A 118 13.96 -11.63 0.46
N ASP A 119 14.67 -11.67 1.59
CA ASP A 119 15.31 -10.52 2.21
C ASP A 119 14.34 -9.37 2.59
N ALA A 120 13.05 -9.70 2.83
CA ALA A 120 12.01 -8.72 3.19
C ALA A 120 12.38 -7.91 4.44
N ASN A 121 13.05 -8.53 5.43
CA ASN A 121 13.52 -7.85 6.62
C ASN A 121 14.43 -6.66 6.33
N SER A 122 15.26 -6.71 5.29
CA SER A 122 16.13 -5.57 4.89
C SER A 122 15.36 -4.29 4.51
N PHE A 123 14.05 -4.40 4.28
CA PHE A 123 13.21 -3.28 3.83
C PHE A 123 12.12 -2.93 4.83
N PHE A 124 11.80 -3.82 5.78
CA PHE A 124 10.72 -3.64 6.74
C PHE A 124 11.17 -3.63 8.20
N MET A 125 12.49 -3.67 8.48
CA MET A 125 13.01 -3.53 9.84
C MET A 125 13.27 -2.07 10.20
N ASP A 126 13.81 -1.29 9.28
CA ASP A 126 14.06 0.13 9.45
C ASP A 126 13.72 0.93 8.19
N HIS A 127 13.65 2.25 8.32
CA HIS A 127 13.33 3.15 7.21
C HIS A 127 14.50 4.03 6.75
N ASN A 128 15.74 3.73 7.15
CA ASN A 128 16.91 4.54 6.78
C ASN A 128 17.08 4.61 5.26
N TRP A 129 16.83 3.51 4.55
CA TRP A 129 16.93 3.47 3.10
C TRP A 129 15.91 4.38 2.39
N LEU A 130 14.74 4.62 3.01
CA LEU A 130 13.72 5.55 2.53
C LEU A 130 14.14 7.00 2.76
N THR A 131 14.59 7.30 3.98
CA THR A 131 15.00 8.64 4.40
C THR A 131 16.21 9.11 3.60
N ASN A 132 17.22 8.25 3.43
CA ASN A 132 18.43 8.56 2.68
C ASN A 132 18.17 8.87 1.20
N ASN A 133 17.13 8.31 0.61
CA ASN A 133 16.72 8.53 -0.78
C ASN A 133 15.55 9.51 -0.91
N GLN A 134 15.00 9.99 0.18
CA GLN A 134 13.84 10.89 0.23
C GLN A 134 12.60 10.31 -0.49
N PHE A 135 12.38 9.01 -0.37
CA PHE A 135 11.20 8.37 -0.93
C PHE A 135 9.98 8.62 -0.05
N ASP A 136 8.90 9.09 -0.64
CA ASP A 136 7.64 9.34 0.07
C ASP A 136 6.62 8.21 -0.10
N PHE A 137 6.62 7.53 -1.27
CA PHE A 137 5.60 6.52 -1.57
C PHE A 137 6.16 5.40 -2.44
N ILE A 138 6.17 4.18 -1.90
CA ILE A 138 6.68 2.98 -2.57
C ILE A 138 5.61 1.90 -2.60
N LYS A 139 5.30 1.40 -3.80
CA LYS A 139 4.53 0.20 -4.01
C LYS A 139 5.47 -1.01 -3.96
N THR A 140 5.23 -1.91 -3.01
CA THR A 140 6.08 -3.08 -2.76
C THR A 140 5.49 -4.38 -3.31
N GLU A 141 4.20 -4.36 -3.70
CA GLU A 141 3.48 -5.52 -4.23
C GLU A 141 3.53 -5.62 -5.76
N THR A 142 3.14 -6.80 -6.27
CA THR A 142 3.00 -7.07 -7.70
C THR A 142 1.84 -8.02 -8.02
N PHE A 143 1.26 -7.83 -9.21
CA PHE A 143 0.38 -8.80 -9.88
C PHE A 143 1.11 -9.59 -10.98
N LEU A 144 2.45 -9.62 -10.96
CA LEU A 144 3.33 -10.26 -11.96
C LEU A 144 3.10 -9.76 -13.38
N GLN A 145 2.61 -8.54 -13.53
CA GLN A 145 2.25 -7.91 -14.80
C GLN A 145 3.35 -6.96 -15.28
N GLU A 146 3.35 -6.69 -16.58
CA GLU A 146 4.17 -5.63 -17.15
C GLU A 146 3.60 -4.27 -16.83
N ARG A 147 4.47 -3.33 -16.45
CA ARG A 147 4.11 -1.93 -16.14
C ARG A 147 5.07 -0.96 -16.81
N LYS A 148 4.52 0.17 -17.26
CA LYS A 148 5.32 1.29 -17.74
C LYS A 148 5.93 2.02 -16.55
N LEU A 149 7.25 2.03 -16.52
CA LEU A 149 8.05 2.64 -15.45
C LEU A 149 9.01 3.65 -16.06
N ALA A 150 9.50 4.61 -15.27
CA ALA A 150 10.55 5.51 -15.69
C ALA A 150 11.80 4.74 -16.12
N PHE A 151 12.60 5.29 -17.02
CA PHE A 151 13.88 4.68 -17.43
C PHE A 151 14.91 4.70 -16.30
N SER A 152 14.94 5.81 -15.56
CA SER A 152 15.82 5.93 -14.40
C SER A 152 15.43 4.93 -13.32
N SER A 153 16.43 4.34 -12.70
CA SER A 153 16.27 3.47 -11.55
C SER A 153 17.23 3.87 -10.45
N ILE A 154 16.86 3.59 -9.22
CA ILE A 154 17.71 3.71 -8.05
C ILE A 154 17.93 2.29 -7.54
N ASP A 155 19.19 1.87 -7.46
CA ASP A 155 19.54 0.55 -6.98
C ASP A 155 19.40 0.47 -5.47
N LEU A 156 18.89 -0.66 -5.00
CA LEU A 156 18.70 -0.98 -3.59
C LEU A 156 19.50 -2.24 -3.24
N PRO A 157 19.71 -2.53 -1.94
CA PRO A 157 20.29 -3.80 -1.50
C PRO A 157 19.56 -5.01 -2.08
N ASN A 158 20.21 -6.16 -2.04
CA ASN A 158 19.65 -7.47 -2.42
C ASN A 158 19.13 -7.54 -3.86
N ASN A 159 19.84 -6.89 -4.79
CA ASN A 159 19.51 -6.86 -6.23
C ASN A 159 18.12 -6.31 -6.55
N ARG A 160 17.59 -5.45 -5.70
CA ARG A 160 16.35 -4.72 -5.97
C ARG A 160 16.64 -3.33 -6.50
N LYS A 161 15.66 -2.75 -7.14
CA LYS A 161 15.69 -1.35 -7.60
C LYS A 161 14.32 -0.74 -7.48
N ILE A 162 14.30 0.57 -7.51
CA ILE A 162 13.10 1.38 -7.52
C ILE A 162 13.03 2.15 -8.82
N ARG A 163 11.85 2.16 -9.45
CA ARG A 163 11.54 2.96 -10.63
C ARG A 163 10.21 3.65 -10.44
N GLU A 164 10.11 4.90 -10.88
CA GLU A 164 8.86 5.66 -10.78
C GLU A 164 7.78 5.03 -11.66
N LEU A 165 6.58 4.88 -11.12
CA LEU A 165 5.41 4.35 -11.78
C LEU A 165 4.85 5.39 -12.78
N LYS A 166 4.64 4.98 -14.03
CA LYS A 166 4.16 5.86 -15.13
C LYS A 166 2.82 5.42 -15.72
N GLU A 167 2.22 4.38 -15.18
CA GLU A 167 0.86 3.96 -15.48
C GLU A 167 0.22 3.30 -14.25
N PRO A 168 -1.10 3.18 -14.16
CA PRO A 168 -1.78 2.56 -13.02
C PRO A 168 -1.29 1.14 -12.75
N HIS A 169 -1.00 0.87 -11.47
CA HIS A 169 -0.73 -0.47 -10.95
C HIS A 169 -1.58 -0.66 -9.70
N LEU A 170 -2.82 -1.10 -9.88
CA LEU A 170 -3.82 -1.23 -8.81
C LEU A 170 -3.39 -2.24 -7.74
N GLY A 171 -4.21 -2.35 -6.69
CA GLY A 171 -3.95 -3.16 -5.51
C GLY A 171 -3.29 -2.37 -4.38
N THR A 172 -3.59 -2.77 -3.14
CA THR A 172 -3.15 -2.13 -1.90
C THR A 172 -2.53 -3.11 -0.91
N ALA A 173 -2.19 -4.31 -1.41
CA ALA A 173 -1.73 -5.40 -0.54
C ALA A 173 -0.32 -5.18 0.06
N GLY A 174 0.46 -4.26 -0.51
CA GLY A 174 1.77 -3.92 0.05
C GLY A 174 2.30 -2.57 -0.44
N TYR A 175 2.48 -1.61 0.48
CA TYR A 175 3.09 -0.32 0.17
C TYR A 175 3.73 0.32 1.39
N ILE A 176 4.65 1.24 1.16
CA ILE A 176 5.28 2.09 2.19
C ILE A 176 4.94 3.54 1.87
N ILE A 177 4.60 4.30 2.90
CA ILE A 177 4.23 5.71 2.77
C ILE A 177 4.86 6.54 3.90
N SER A 178 5.40 7.72 3.54
CA SER A 178 5.86 8.70 4.52
C SER A 178 4.68 9.45 5.15
N GLN A 179 4.89 10.07 6.30
CA GLN A 179 3.91 10.97 6.91
C GLN A 179 3.47 12.07 5.93
N LYS A 180 4.43 12.65 5.19
CA LYS A 180 4.16 13.68 4.18
C LYS A 180 3.23 13.18 3.08
N ALA A 181 3.46 11.98 2.54
CA ALA A 181 2.60 11.40 1.54
C ALA A 181 1.23 10.99 2.11
N ALA A 182 1.18 10.53 3.36
CA ALA A 182 -0.08 10.24 4.06
C ALA A 182 -0.96 11.49 4.19
N ILE A 183 -0.38 12.63 4.57
CA ILE A 183 -1.08 13.93 4.62
C ILE A 183 -1.59 14.31 3.22
N SER A 184 -0.74 14.21 2.20
CA SER A 184 -1.10 14.56 0.83
C SER A 184 -2.24 13.69 0.28
N LEU A 185 -2.16 12.36 0.47
CA LEU A 185 -3.20 11.42 0.06
C LEU A 185 -4.52 11.64 0.80
N LEU A 186 -4.47 11.83 2.11
CA LEU A 186 -5.68 12.07 2.90
C LEU A 186 -6.40 13.36 2.45
N ASN A 187 -5.64 14.44 2.22
CA ASN A 187 -6.19 15.69 1.71
C ASN A 187 -6.73 15.53 0.28
N TYR A 188 -6.02 14.80 -0.56
CA TYR A 188 -6.46 14.50 -1.93
C TYR A 188 -7.80 13.77 -1.95
N VAL A 189 -7.93 12.69 -1.17
CA VAL A 189 -9.19 11.95 -1.05
C VAL A 189 -10.32 12.84 -0.55
N LYS A 190 -10.07 13.65 0.48
CA LYS A 190 -11.07 14.58 1.04
C LYS A 190 -11.48 15.70 0.09
N SER A 191 -10.72 15.97 -0.95
CA SER A 191 -11.07 16.98 -1.96
C SER A 191 -12.14 16.51 -2.95
N PHE A 192 -12.48 15.22 -2.96
CA PHE A 192 -13.51 14.68 -3.84
C PHE A 192 -14.88 14.70 -3.19
N PRO A 193 -15.94 15.03 -3.96
CA PRO A 193 -17.31 14.72 -3.53
C PRO A 193 -17.48 13.20 -3.44
N GLU A 194 -18.27 12.75 -2.48
CA GLU A 194 -18.40 11.32 -2.15
C GLU A 194 -18.86 10.45 -3.33
N GLU A 195 -19.69 10.97 -4.22
CA GLU A 195 -20.21 10.27 -5.40
C GLU A 195 -19.11 9.96 -6.44
N LYS A 196 -17.96 10.65 -6.34
CA LYS A 196 -16.81 10.49 -7.24
C LYS A 196 -15.70 9.65 -6.62
N LEU A 197 -15.85 9.22 -5.38
CA LEU A 197 -14.87 8.34 -4.75
C LEU A 197 -14.85 6.97 -5.44
N LEU A 198 -13.66 6.47 -5.68
CA LEU A 198 -13.39 5.17 -6.27
C LEU A 198 -12.80 4.22 -5.20
N PRO A 199 -12.73 2.90 -5.44
CA PRO A 199 -11.98 2.01 -4.58
C PRO A 199 -10.60 2.54 -4.27
N ILE A 200 -10.09 2.25 -3.08
CA ILE A 200 -8.88 2.90 -2.55
C ILE A 200 -7.64 2.71 -3.44
N ASP A 201 -7.50 1.55 -4.06
CA ASP A 201 -6.43 1.26 -5.01
C ASP A 201 -6.49 2.14 -6.26
N HIS A 202 -7.68 2.45 -6.77
CA HIS A 202 -7.89 3.41 -7.84
C HIS A 202 -7.57 4.84 -7.40
N MET A 203 -7.98 5.23 -6.19
CA MET A 203 -7.63 6.55 -5.67
C MET A 203 -6.11 6.73 -5.54
N MET A 204 -5.40 5.73 -5.03
CA MET A 204 -3.95 5.77 -4.78
C MET A 204 -3.13 5.64 -6.06
N PHE A 205 -3.36 4.57 -6.83
CA PHE A 205 -2.45 4.12 -7.89
C PHE A 205 -2.94 4.43 -9.31
N GLU A 206 -4.05 5.13 -9.44
CA GLU A 206 -4.55 5.65 -10.70
C GLU A 206 -4.81 7.15 -10.61
N GLN A 207 -5.73 7.62 -9.77
CA GLN A 207 -6.12 9.03 -9.70
C GLN A 207 -4.99 9.90 -9.13
N TYR A 208 -4.44 9.53 -7.98
CA TYR A 208 -3.35 10.27 -7.34
C TYR A 208 -2.04 10.21 -8.13
N LEU A 209 -1.79 9.12 -8.88
CA LEU A 209 -0.63 8.99 -9.75
C LEU A 209 -0.52 10.15 -10.77
N TYR A 210 -1.66 10.65 -11.24
CA TYR A 210 -1.74 11.74 -12.22
C TYR A 210 -2.05 13.11 -11.58
N TYR A 211 -2.16 13.16 -10.27
CA TYR A 211 -2.39 14.41 -9.57
C TYR A 211 -1.13 15.27 -9.58
N LYS A 212 -1.26 16.52 -10.04
CA LYS A 212 -0.12 17.43 -10.29
C LYS A 212 0.76 17.67 -9.04
N SER A 213 0.17 17.63 -7.86
CA SER A 213 0.86 17.87 -6.58
C SER A 213 1.21 16.57 -5.83
N SER A 214 1.09 15.40 -6.48
CA SER A 214 1.45 14.12 -5.87
C SER A 214 2.96 13.99 -5.69
N SER A 215 3.37 13.31 -4.62
CA SER A 215 4.72 12.75 -4.56
C SER A 215 4.85 11.63 -5.59
N PRO A 216 6.02 11.46 -6.22
CA PRO A 216 6.24 10.33 -7.12
C PRO A 216 5.95 9.00 -6.42
N ILE A 217 5.24 8.12 -7.12
CA ILE A 217 5.00 6.76 -6.66
C ILE A 217 6.04 5.86 -7.31
N TYR A 218 6.79 5.14 -6.51
CA TYR A 218 7.81 4.23 -6.99
C TYR A 218 7.36 2.78 -6.88
N GLN A 219 7.75 1.96 -7.84
CA GLN A 219 7.58 0.52 -7.84
C GLN A 219 8.90 -0.17 -7.48
N MET A 220 8.88 -1.04 -6.47
CA MET A 220 10.02 -1.91 -6.16
C MET A 220 10.09 -3.08 -7.16
N ILE A 221 11.29 -3.38 -7.65
CA ILE A 221 11.56 -4.42 -8.65
C ILE A 221 12.82 -5.21 -8.28
N PRO A 222 12.77 -6.52 -8.16
CA PRO A 222 11.56 -7.33 -7.99
C PRO A 222 10.70 -6.82 -6.83
N ALA A 223 9.38 -7.01 -6.91
CA ALA A 223 8.50 -6.73 -5.78
C ALA A 223 8.75 -7.72 -4.64
N ILE A 224 8.44 -7.29 -3.43
CA ILE A 224 8.73 -8.04 -2.20
C ILE A 224 7.45 -8.52 -1.49
N VAL A 225 6.30 -8.11 -2.00
CA VAL A 225 4.97 -8.50 -1.52
C VAL A 225 4.17 -9.05 -2.68
N ALA A 226 3.48 -10.17 -2.48
CA ALA A 226 2.48 -10.69 -3.42
C ALA A 226 1.35 -11.38 -2.64
N GLN A 227 0.12 -11.27 -3.13
CA GLN A 227 -1.03 -11.93 -2.51
C GLN A 227 -1.10 -13.41 -2.87
N GLU A 228 -1.77 -14.21 -2.02
CA GLU A 228 -1.93 -15.66 -2.20
C GLU A 228 -2.46 -16.00 -3.59
N PHE A 229 -3.52 -15.36 -4.04
CA PHE A 229 -4.17 -15.69 -5.31
C PHE A 229 -3.29 -15.43 -6.55
N ILE A 230 -2.25 -14.58 -6.40
CA ILE A 230 -1.25 -14.34 -7.45
C ILE A 230 -0.22 -15.46 -7.51
N LEU A 231 0.24 -15.94 -6.34
CA LEU A 231 1.26 -16.97 -6.24
C LEU A 231 0.68 -18.38 -6.41
N TYR A 232 -0.53 -18.58 -5.91
CA TYR A 232 -1.20 -19.87 -5.82
C TYR A 232 -2.64 -19.80 -6.38
N PRO A 233 -2.82 -19.51 -7.68
CA PRO A 233 -4.14 -19.25 -8.27
C PRO A 233 -5.13 -20.42 -8.18
N ASN A 234 -4.63 -21.64 -7.93
CA ASN A 234 -5.44 -22.85 -7.76
C ASN A 234 -5.72 -23.20 -6.28
N GLN A 235 -5.20 -22.42 -5.34
CA GLN A 235 -5.41 -22.57 -3.92
C GLN A 235 -6.30 -21.40 -3.46
N ASN A 236 -7.43 -21.69 -2.86
CA ASN A 236 -8.35 -20.67 -2.31
C ASN A 236 -8.42 -20.85 -0.79
N ASN A 237 -7.25 -20.77 -0.12
CA ASN A 237 -7.18 -20.93 1.32
C ASN A 237 -7.65 -19.68 2.06
N MET A 238 -7.56 -18.51 1.40
CA MET A 238 -7.89 -17.20 1.94
C MET A 238 -8.82 -16.41 0.97
N PRO A 239 -10.09 -16.85 0.78
CA PRO A 239 -11.00 -16.20 -0.15
C PRO A 239 -11.22 -14.72 0.21
N SER A 240 -11.19 -13.84 -0.80
CA SER A 240 -11.41 -12.40 -0.62
C SER A 240 -12.90 -12.10 -0.55
N SER A 241 -13.35 -11.45 0.51
CA SER A 241 -14.75 -10.98 0.66
C SER A 241 -15.11 -9.86 -0.33
N ILE A 242 -14.12 -9.18 -0.93
CA ILE A 242 -14.33 -8.07 -1.88
C ILE A 242 -14.45 -8.57 -3.33
N GLU A 243 -13.89 -9.74 -3.64
CA GLU A 243 -13.83 -10.28 -4.99
C GLU A 243 -15.23 -10.63 -5.54
N GLU A 244 -16.12 -11.12 -4.70
CA GLU A 244 -17.50 -11.42 -5.04
C GLU A 244 -18.26 -10.15 -5.49
N SER A 245 -18.06 -9.04 -4.81
CA SER A 245 -18.62 -7.72 -5.16
C SER A 245 -18.04 -7.17 -6.46
N ARG A 246 -16.75 -7.41 -6.75
CA ARG A 246 -16.08 -7.02 -8.00
C ARG A 246 -16.58 -7.81 -9.20
N LEU A 247 -16.86 -9.10 -9.03
CA LEU A 247 -17.43 -9.96 -10.10
C LEU A 247 -18.82 -9.50 -10.50
N LEU A 248 -19.69 -9.17 -9.54
CA LEU A 248 -21.02 -8.63 -9.79
C LEU A 248 -20.99 -7.30 -10.57
N ARG A 249 -20.04 -6.40 -10.28
CA ARG A 249 -19.86 -5.16 -11.04
C ARG A 249 -19.36 -5.37 -12.47
N LYS A 250 -18.49 -6.36 -12.71
CA LYS A 250 -18.02 -6.68 -14.07
C LYS A 250 -19.14 -7.17 -14.99
N GLN A 251 -20.13 -7.86 -14.45
CA GLN A 251 -21.30 -8.32 -15.20
C GLN A 251 -22.24 -7.18 -15.61
N ASN A 252 -22.29 -6.09 -14.85
CA ASN A 252 -23.17 -4.94 -15.09
C ASN A 252 -22.57 -3.82 -15.96
N LYS A 253 -21.32 -3.92 -16.40
CA LYS A 253 -20.73 -2.93 -17.33
C LYS A 253 -21.31 -3.11 -18.72
N GLN A 254 -22.16 -2.16 -19.16
CA GLN A 254 -22.68 -2.06 -20.51
C GLN A 254 -21.54 -2.03 -21.54
N LYS A 255 -21.68 -2.81 -22.61
CA LYS A 255 -20.73 -2.85 -23.74
C LYS A 255 -20.72 -1.49 -24.45
N ARG A 256 -19.56 -0.87 -24.59
CA ARG A 256 -19.37 0.36 -25.38
C ARG A 256 -19.76 0.16 -26.84
N PRO A 257 -20.30 1.18 -27.54
CA PRO A 257 -20.70 1.10 -28.95
C PRO A 257 -19.52 0.76 -29.87
N LEU A 258 -19.82 0.02 -30.95
CA LEU A 258 -18.81 -0.55 -31.88
C LEU A 258 -17.96 0.50 -32.63
N LEU A 259 -18.51 1.69 -32.88
CA LEU A 259 -17.87 2.76 -33.65
C LEU A 259 -16.66 3.42 -32.96
N ASP A 260 -16.64 3.45 -31.62
CA ASP A 260 -15.48 3.97 -30.85
C ASP A 260 -14.28 2.99 -30.86
N LYS A 261 -14.49 1.75 -31.28
CA LYS A 261 -13.41 0.74 -31.36
C LYS A 261 -12.50 0.94 -32.56
N ILE A 262 -13.04 1.32 -33.73
CA ILE A 262 -12.31 1.32 -35.00
C ILE A 262 -11.32 2.49 -35.11
N ALA A 263 -11.69 3.69 -34.65
CA ALA A 263 -10.79 4.85 -34.63
C ALA A 263 -9.64 4.71 -33.62
N GLY A 264 -9.86 3.92 -32.57
CA GLY A 264 -8.85 3.62 -31.53
C GLY A 264 -7.83 2.57 -31.94
N GLU A 265 -8.13 1.67 -32.87
CA GLU A 265 -7.29 0.49 -33.16
C GLU A 265 -6.00 0.82 -33.92
N LEU A 266 -6.02 1.72 -34.88
CA LEU A 266 -4.83 2.10 -35.66
C LEU A 266 -3.82 2.94 -34.86
N SER A 267 -4.29 3.88 -34.05
CA SER A 267 -3.43 4.64 -33.15
C SER A 267 -2.93 3.78 -31.97
N ASN A 268 -3.72 2.79 -31.57
CA ASN A 268 -3.36 1.83 -30.53
C ASN A 268 -2.33 0.78 -31.00
N LEU A 269 -2.29 0.41 -32.27
CA LEU A 269 -1.31 -0.56 -32.78
C LEU A 269 0.11 0.00 -32.72
N PHE A 270 0.31 1.25 -33.11
CA PHE A 270 1.63 1.93 -33.07
C PHE A 270 2.05 2.24 -31.62
N ARG A 271 1.11 2.64 -30.76
CA ARG A 271 1.37 2.79 -29.31
C ARG A 271 1.62 1.46 -28.60
N LYS A 272 0.97 0.38 -29.02
CA LYS A 272 1.14 -0.96 -28.41
C LYS A 272 2.49 -1.57 -28.72
N THR A 273 3.02 -1.40 -29.92
CA THR A 273 4.34 -1.97 -30.30
C THR A 273 5.49 -1.20 -29.65
N LEU A 274 5.52 0.12 -29.73
CA LEU A 274 6.52 0.95 -29.04
C LEU A 274 6.33 0.91 -27.50
N GLY A 275 5.08 0.89 -27.04
CA GLY A 275 4.74 0.80 -25.63
C GLY A 275 5.11 -0.52 -24.96
N LYS A 276 5.12 -1.65 -25.70
CA LYS A 276 5.56 -2.95 -25.16
C LYS A 276 7.06 -2.98 -24.88
N LEU A 277 7.87 -2.34 -25.71
CA LEU A 277 9.33 -2.23 -25.51
C LEU A 277 9.72 -1.41 -24.27
N LEU A 278 8.81 -0.57 -23.76
CA LEU A 278 9.04 0.31 -22.61
C LEU A 278 8.46 -0.25 -21.30
N ARG A 279 7.87 -1.45 -21.32
CA ARG A 279 7.29 -2.07 -20.14
C ARG A 279 8.26 -3.02 -19.48
N THR A 280 8.21 -3.06 -18.19
CA THR A 280 8.99 -3.96 -17.35
C THR A 280 8.04 -4.88 -16.60
N ARG A 281 8.29 -6.17 -16.65
CA ARG A 281 7.56 -7.12 -15.80
C ARG A 281 7.98 -6.94 -14.36
N VAL A 282 7.02 -6.64 -13.50
CA VAL A 282 7.25 -6.54 -12.05
C VAL A 282 7.18 -7.95 -11.48
N THR A 283 8.33 -8.59 -11.36
CA THR A 283 8.47 -9.94 -10.79
C THR A 283 8.37 -9.89 -9.27
N PHE A 284 8.12 -11.05 -8.65
CA PHE A 284 8.21 -11.29 -7.21
C PHE A 284 9.45 -12.11 -6.92
N TYR A 285 10.18 -11.77 -5.87
CA TYR A 285 11.38 -12.51 -5.46
C TYR A 285 11.61 -12.42 -3.96
#